data_bf21c46084196ec8317768d3375a952c
#
_entry.id   bf21c46084196ec8317768d3375a952c
#
_cell.length_a   1.000
_cell.length_b   1.000
_cell.length_c   1.000
_cell.angle_alpha   90.00
_cell.angle_beta   90.00
_cell.angle_gamma   90.00
#
_symmetry.space_group_name_H-M   'P 1'
#
loop_
_entity.id
_entity.type
_entity.pdbx_description
1 polymer ?
#
loop_
_entity_poly.entity_id
_entity_poly.type
_entity_poly.pdbx_seq_one_letter_code
_entity_poly.pdbx_strand_id
1 'polypeptide(L)'
;MPDGMEEKLFEHFKTLPKFIDDLEELLTNNRILRQRSVDIGIISKNDAIEWGCSGPVLRSAGVPWDLRRSQPYDAYDKVEFDIPVGKKGDCFDRYLVRIEEMRQSISIINQCLQQIKPGEISVEDNKITPPKRNQMKKSMEALIHHFKLFTEGYRVPEGKTYAAVEAPKGEFGVFLVSDGSSKPYRCKIRAPGFAHLQILDQLS
;
A
#
# COMPACT_ATOMS: atom_id res chain seq x y z
N MET A 1 7.59 19.62 0.64
CA MET A 1 6.67 19.61 1.80
C MET A 1 6.51 21.04 2.30
N PRO A 2 5.39 21.37 2.99
CA PRO A 2 5.27 22.67 3.69
C PRO A 2 6.34 22.79 4.79
N ASP A 3 6.75 24.02 5.05
CA ASP A 3 7.75 24.30 6.08
C ASP A 3 7.30 23.81 7.46
N GLY A 4 8.19 23.15 8.19
CA GLY A 4 7.93 22.57 9.51
C GLY A 4 7.05 21.31 9.55
N MET A 5 6.69 20.74 8.38
CA MET A 5 5.90 19.52 8.35
C MET A 5 6.73 18.27 8.69
N GLU A 6 8.01 18.27 8.31
CA GLU A 6 8.94 17.17 8.62
C GLU A 6 9.10 16.98 10.13
N GLU A 7 9.33 18.08 10.86
CA GLU A 7 9.46 18.05 12.31
C GLU A 7 8.19 17.55 13.00
N LYS A 8 7.03 18.03 12.55
CA LYS A 8 5.73 17.57 13.09
C LYS A 8 5.47 16.09 12.85
N LEU A 9 5.83 15.60 11.67
CA LEU A 9 5.72 14.17 11.36
C LEU A 9 6.67 13.35 12.22
N PHE A 10 7.91 13.79 12.36
CA PHE A 10 8.90 13.12 13.18
C PHE A 10 8.46 13.05 14.67
N GLU A 11 7.94 14.15 15.23
CA GLU A 11 7.38 14.17 16.59
C GLU A 11 6.19 13.20 16.73
N HIS A 12 5.29 13.18 15.75
CA HIS A 12 4.14 12.29 15.77
C HIS A 12 4.57 10.83 15.75
N PHE A 13 5.49 10.45 14.85
CA PHE A 13 5.95 9.07 14.73
C PHE A 13 6.81 8.59 15.90
N LYS A 14 7.37 9.48 16.73
CA LYS A 14 8.02 9.10 17.99
C LYS A 14 7.08 8.49 19.02
N THR A 15 5.81 8.83 18.99
CA THR A 15 4.81 8.36 19.98
C THR A 15 4.16 7.04 19.59
N LEU A 16 4.17 6.70 18.29
CA LEU A 16 3.50 5.50 17.79
C LEU A 16 4.07 4.17 18.29
N PRO A 17 5.40 3.98 18.46
CA PRO A 17 5.93 2.74 19.03
C PRO A 17 5.33 2.42 20.39
N LYS A 18 5.23 3.41 21.27
CA LYS A 18 4.62 3.25 22.59
C LYS A 18 3.14 2.84 22.48
N PHE A 19 2.41 3.45 21.54
CA PHE A 19 1.01 3.08 21.30
C PHE A 19 0.86 1.62 20.84
N ILE A 20 1.79 1.12 20.01
CA ILE A 20 1.81 -0.29 19.61
C ILE A 20 2.14 -1.18 20.80
N ASP A 21 3.09 -0.79 21.66
CA ASP A 21 3.43 -1.52 22.87
C ASP A 21 2.23 -1.62 23.83
N ASP A 22 1.50 -0.51 24.05
CA ASP A 22 0.28 -0.48 24.85
C ASP A 22 -0.81 -1.41 24.28
N LEU A 23 -0.95 -1.46 22.94
CA LEU A 23 -1.86 -2.40 22.27
C LEU A 23 -1.45 -3.85 22.47
N GLU A 24 -0.16 -4.16 22.37
CA GLU A 24 0.35 -5.52 22.60
C GLU A 24 0.15 -5.96 24.05
N GLU A 25 0.41 -5.09 25.01
CA GLU A 25 0.18 -5.38 26.43
C GLU A 25 -1.31 -5.69 26.69
N LEU A 26 -2.20 -4.94 26.08
CA LEU A 26 -3.65 -5.14 26.23
C LEU A 26 -4.16 -6.41 25.53
N LEU A 27 -3.65 -6.75 24.35
CA LEU A 27 -4.23 -7.75 23.46
C LEU A 27 -3.45 -9.06 23.44
N THR A 28 -2.12 -9.02 23.29
CA THR A 28 -1.30 -10.22 23.01
C THR A 28 -1.36 -11.25 24.12
N ASN A 29 -1.43 -10.80 25.37
CA ASN A 29 -1.55 -11.68 26.54
C ASN A 29 -2.98 -11.86 27.02
N ASN A 30 -3.96 -11.27 26.35
CA ASN A 30 -5.37 -11.39 26.72
C ASN A 30 -5.86 -12.83 26.52
N ARG A 31 -6.30 -13.47 27.60
CA ARG A 31 -6.79 -14.86 27.58
C ARG A 31 -7.94 -15.07 26.60
N ILE A 32 -8.87 -14.13 26.54
CA ILE A 32 -10.05 -14.25 25.67
C ILE A 32 -9.64 -14.16 24.21
N LEU A 33 -8.76 -13.20 23.84
CA LEU A 33 -8.25 -13.08 22.48
C LEU A 33 -7.51 -14.35 22.07
N ARG A 34 -6.61 -14.85 22.93
CA ARG A 34 -5.85 -16.08 22.64
C ARG A 34 -6.74 -17.29 22.45
N GLN A 35 -7.74 -17.47 23.28
CA GLN A 35 -8.68 -18.60 23.15
C GLN A 35 -9.53 -18.53 21.87
N ARG A 36 -9.74 -17.31 21.32
CA ARG A 36 -10.54 -17.09 20.11
C ARG A 36 -9.71 -16.95 18.82
N SER A 37 -8.39 -17.02 18.88
CA SER A 37 -7.53 -16.78 17.72
C SER A 37 -6.42 -17.81 17.53
N VAL A 38 -5.95 -18.43 18.62
CA VAL A 38 -4.92 -19.49 18.54
C VAL A 38 -5.58 -20.77 18.04
N ASP A 39 -4.95 -21.38 17.04
CA ASP A 39 -5.40 -22.61 16.35
C ASP A 39 -6.82 -22.49 15.73
N ILE A 40 -7.26 -21.26 15.44
CA ILE A 40 -8.55 -20.98 14.77
C ILE A 40 -8.29 -20.36 13.40
N GLY A 41 -9.02 -20.83 12.39
CA GLY A 41 -8.92 -20.35 11.01
C GLY A 41 -7.53 -20.59 10.44
N ILE A 42 -7.01 -21.80 10.60
CA ILE A 42 -5.70 -22.20 10.10
C ILE A 42 -5.74 -22.30 8.59
N ILE A 43 -4.76 -21.71 7.93
CA ILE A 43 -4.53 -21.86 6.50
C ILE A 43 -3.15 -22.46 6.25
N SER A 44 -3.10 -23.53 5.47
CA SER A 44 -1.82 -24.11 5.07
C SER A 44 -1.11 -23.24 4.03
N LYS A 45 0.20 -23.40 3.91
CA LYS A 45 1.00 -22.70 2.88
C LYS A 45 0.47 -22.99 1.47
N ASN A 46 0.14 -24.24 1.19
CA ASN A 46 -0.32 -24.65 -0.14
C ASN A 46 -1.69 -24.05 -0.46
N ASP A 47 -2.64 -24.14 0.47
CA ASP A 47 -3.97 -23.57 0.30
C ASP A 47 -3.90 -22.05 0.12
N ALA A 48 -3.06 -21.35 0.92
CA ALA A 48 -2.89 -19.92 0.78
C ALA A 48 -2.37 -19.51 -0.60
N ILE A 49 -1.49 -20.31 -1.22
CA ILE A 49 -0.99 -20.08 -2.58
C ILE A 49 -2.04 -20.40 -3.61
N GLU A 50 -2.73 -21.53 -3.52
CA GLU A 50 -3.77 -21.97 -4.47
C GLU A 50 -4.94 -20.98 -4.53
N TRP A 51 -5.35 -20.45 -3.39
CA TRP A 51 -6.40 -19.43 -3.32
C TRP A 51 -5.95 -18.02 -3.69
N GLY A 52 -4.67 -17.84 -4.04
CA GLY A 52 -4.11 -16.55 -4.42
C GLY A 52 -4.08 -15.54 -3.28
N CYS A 53 -3.94 -15.99 -2.05
CA CYS A 53 -3.75 -15.13 -0.89
C CYS A 53 -2.43 -14.36 -0.99
N SER A 54 -2.40 -13.17 -0.41
CA SER A 54 -1.23 -12.31 -0.35
C SER A 54 -1.19 -11.55 0.98
N GLY A 55 -0.10 -10.81 1.23
CA GLY A 55 0.06 -10.00 2.42
C GLY A 55 0.09 -10.80 3.71
N PRO A 56 -0.47 -10.25 4.80
CA PRO A 56 -0.43 -10.88 6.14
C PRO A 56 -1.03 -12.29 6.18
N VAL A 57 -2.02 -12.60 5.34
CA VAL A 57 -2.62 -13.94 5.29
C VAL A 57 -1.62 -14.96 4.75
N LEU A 58 -0.92 -14.64 3.66
CA LEU A 58 0.11 -15.51 3.09
C LEU A 58 1.34 -15.58 4.00
N ARG A 59 1.76 -14.46 4.58
CA ARG A 59 2.92 -14.41 5.49
C ARG A 59 2.66 -15.16 6.79
N SER A 60 1.44 -15.16 7.32
CA SER A 60 1.09 -15.98 8.49
C SER A 60 1.22 -17.48 8.24
N ALA A 61 0.98 -17.93 7.00
CA ALA A 61 1.14 -19.31 6.56
C ALA A 61 2.60 -19.71 6.28
N GLY A 62 3.58 -18.86 6.62
CA GLY A 62 5.01 -19.17 6.52
C GLY A 62 5.65 -18.83 5.18
N VAL A 63 5.05 -18.00 4.34
CA VAL A 63 5.61 -17.57 3.04
C VAL A 63 6.11 -16.13 3.13
N PRO A 64 7.43 -15.89 3.02
CA PRO A 64 8.02 -14.55 3.10
C PRO A 64 7.86 -13.78 1.78
N TRP A 65 6.63 -13.62 1.30
CA TRP A 65 6.33 -12.88 0.06
C TRP A 65 5.91 -11.46 0.35
N ASP A 66 6.65 -10.50 -0.22
CA ASP A 66 6.36 -9.07 -0.15
C ASP A 66 6.83 -8.38 -1.43
N LEU A 67 5.95 -7.67 -2.11
CA LEU A 67 6.25 -6.99 -3.36
C LEU A 67 7.29 -5.89 -3.18
N ARG A 68 7.35 -5.27 -2.02
CA ARG A 68 8.35 -4.23 -1.71
C ARG A 68 9.78 -4.74 -1.74
N ARG A 69 9.98 -6.05 -1.56
CA ARG A 69 11.28 -6.73 -1.65
C ARG A 69 11.47 -7.52 -2.94
N SER A 70 10.43 -8.24 -3.40
CA SER A 70 10.52 -9.10 -4.59
C SER A 70 10.50 -8.32 -5.90
N GLN A 71 9.77 -7.22 -5.94
CA GLN A 71 9.64 -6.31 -7.08
C GLN A 71 9.62 -4.86 -6.59
N PRO A 72 10.75 -4.31 -6.10
CA PRO A 72 10.81 -2.98 -5.52
C PRO A 72 10.26 -1.92 -6.46
N TYR A 73 9.46 -1.03 -5.91
CA TYR A 73 8.90 0.15 -6.58
C TYR A 73 9.14 1.39 -5.73
N ASP A 74 9.02 2.58 -6.32
CA ASP A 74 9.32 3.88 -5.71
C ASP A 74 10.73 3.91 -5.08
N ALA A 75 10.84 4.04 -3.77
CA ALA A 75 12.09 4.10 -3.03
C ALA A 75 12.32 2.88 -2.12
N TYR A 76 11.59 1.77 -2.29
CA TYR A 76 11.74 0.60 -1.44
C TYR A 76 13.09 -0.12 -1.60
N ASP A 77 13.80 0.12 -2.68
CA ASP A 77 15.19 -0.32 -2.89
C ASP A 77 16.21 0.40 -1.98
N LYS A 78 15.82 1.55 -1.39
CA LYS A 78 16.68 2.41 -0.57
C LYS A 78 16.37 2.35 0.92
N VAL A 79 15.37 1.59 1.31
CA VAL A 79 14.97 1.45 2.71
C VAL A 79 15.15 0.01 3.19
N GLU A 80 15.54 -0.12 4.46
CA GLU A 80 15.72 -1.42 5.11
C GLU A 80 14.53 -1.72 6.02
N PHE A 81 13.97 -2.91 5.88
CA PHE A 81 12.90 -3.43 6.73
C PHE A 81 12.87 -4.94 6.66
N ASP A 82 12.32 -5.58 7.69
CA ASP A 82 12.12 -7.01 7.76
C ASP A 82 10.72 -7.41 7.31
N ILE A 83 10.59 -8.62 6.78
CA ILE A 83 9.30 -9.21 6.42
C ILE A 83 8.89 -10.15 7.55
N PRO A 84 7.88 -9.81 8.35
CA PRO A 84 7.39 -10.68 9.40
C PRO A 84 6.68 -11.90 8.82
N VAL A 85 7.03 -13.08 9.34
CA VAL A 85 6.50 -14.36 8.87
C VAL A 85 6.00 -15.19 10.05
N GLY A 86 4.74 -15.63 9.98
CA GLY A 86 4.14 -16.55 10.94
C GLY A 86 4.54 -18.01 10.70
N LYS A 87 4.03 -18.91 11.52
CA LYS A 87 4.34 -20.34 11.49
C LYS A 87 3.11 -21.23 11.35
N LYS A 88 2.03 -20.87 12.02
CA LYS A 88 0.82 -21.70 12.13
C LYS A 88 -0.26 -21.35 11.08
N GLY A 89 -0.26 -20.13 10.58
CA GLY A 89 -1.30 -19.65 9.64
C GLY A 89 -2.66 -19.44 10.28
N ASP A 90 -2.74 -19.32 11.60
CA ASP A 90 -3.97 -19.08 12.35
C ASP A 90 -4.31 -17.58 12.48
N CYS A 91 -5.43 -17.28 13.11
CA CYS A 91 -5.85 -15.89 13.35
C CYS A 91 -4.85 -15.14 14.24
N PHE A 92 -4.21 -15.82 15.19
CA PHE A 92 -3.25 -15.21 16.09
C PHE A 92 -1.95 -14.83 15.37
N ASP A 93 -1.43 -15.69 14.51
CA ASP A 93 -0.27 -15.37 13.68
C ASP A 93 -0.55 -14.20 12.74
N ARG A 94 -1.74 -14.14 12.13
CA ARG A 94 -2.16 -12.97 11.31
C ARG A 94 -2.19 -11.67 12.11
N TYR A 95 -2.59 -11.73 13.37
CA TYR A 95 -2.54 -10.59 14.28
C TYR A 95 -1.09 -10.19 14.57
N LEU A 96 -0.21 -11.13 14.96
CA LEU A 96 1.19 -10.86 15.26
C LEU A 96 1.95 -10.28 14.06
N VAL A 97 1.74 -10.85 12.87
CA VAL A 97 2.32 -10.33 11.62
C VAL A 97 1.92 -8.87 11.41
N ARG A 98 0.66 -8.48 11.63
CA ARG A 98 0.22 -7.09 11.46
C ARG A 98 0.82 -6.13 12.48
N ILE A 99 0.98 -6.57 13.73
CA ILE A 99 1.65 -5.76 14.76
C ILE A 99 3.09 -5.47 14.34
N GLU A 100 3.81 -6.51 13.92
CA GLU A 100 5.20 -6.32 13.48
C GLU A 100 5.29 -5.49 12.20
N GLU A 101 4.37 -5.64 11.25
CA GLU A 101 4.30 -4.79 10.06
C GLU A 101 4.08 -3.31 10.39
N MET A 102 3.34 -2.98 11.45
CA MET A 102 3.20 -1.59 11.91
C MET A 102 4.54 -1.05 12.42
N ARG A 103 5.34 -1.85 13.14
CA ARG A 103 6.68 -1.47 13.61
C ARG A 103 7.62 -1.22 12.43
N GLN A 104 7.63 -2.14 11.46
CA GLN A 104 8.42 -2.00 10.24
C GLN A 104 7.99 -0.77 9.42
N SER A 105 6.71 -0.48 9.35
CA SER A 105 6.20 0.72 8.67
C SER A 105 6.68 2.03 9.32
N ILE A 106 6.73 2.09 10.65
CA ILE A 106 7.30 3.25 11.36
C ILE A 106 8.79 3.40 11.05
N SER A 107 9.54 2.29 11.01
CA SER A 107 10.95 2.30 10.63
C SER A 107 11.15 2.85 9.20
N ILE A 108 10.34 2.38 8.24
CA ILE A 108 10.38 2.87 6.86
C ILE A 108 10.08 4.37 6.79
N ILE A 109 9.05 4.85 7.50
CA ILE A 109 8.69 6.27 7.51
C ILE A 109 9.84 7.11 8.06
N ASN A 110 10.49 6.70 9.14
CA ASN A 110 11.62 7.41 9.71
C ASN A 110 12.81 7.47 8.74
N GLN A 111 13.09 6.38 8.02
CA GLN A 111 14.13 6.35 6.99
C GLN A 111 13.79 7.28 5.82
N CYS A 112 12.53 7.29 5.38
CA CYS A 112 12.07 8.19 4.32
C CYS A 112 12.19 9.67 4.72
N LEU A 113 11.79 10.02 5.95
CA LEU A 113 11.90 11.39 6.46
C LEU A 113 13.36 11.88 6.51
N GLN A 114 14.31 10.99 6.82
CA GLN A 114 15.73 11.31 6.82
C GLN A 114 16.33 11.46 5.42
N GLN A 115 15.76 10.80 4.43
CA GLN A 115 16.27 10.75 3.06
C GLN A 115 15.61 11.76 2.11
N ILE A 116 14.53 12.39 2.54
CA ILE A 116 13.78 13.33 1.70
C ILE A 116 14.66 14.52 1.33
N LYS A 117 14.69 14.83 0.03
CA LYS A 117 15.45 15.97 -0.50
C LYS A 117 14.49 16.98 -1.11
N PRO A 118 14.79 18.28 -1.00
CA PRO A 118 14.02 19.28 -1.72
C PRO A 118 14.17 19.08 -3.21
N GLY A 119 13.09 19.27 -3.96
CA GLY A 119 13.04 19.06 -5.41
C GLY A 119 11.70 19.45 -6.01
N GLU A 120 11.60 19.32 -7.32
CA GLU A 120 10.36 19.56 -8.03
C GLU A 120 9.30 18.51 -7.65
N ILE A 121 8.07 18.96 -7.39
CA ILE A 121 6.96 18.12 -6.93
C ILE A 121 5.90 17.86 -8.01
N SER A 122 6.00 18.54 -9.15
CA SER A 122 5.08 18.36 -10.28
C SER A 122 5.77 18.64 -11.61
N VAL A 123 5.29 17.98 -12.65
CA VAL A 123 5.75 18.23 -14.03
C VAL A 123 5.23 19.58 -14.51
N GLU A 124 6.10 20.40 -15.14
CA GLU A 124 5.73 21.68 -15.74
C GLU A 124 5.15 21.54 -17.17
N ASP A 125 4.20 20.62 -17.34
CA ASP A 125 3.48 20.46 -18.60
C ASP A 125 1.97 20.62 -18.37
N ASN A 126 1.42 21.75 -18.82
CA ASN A 126 -0.01 22.06 -18.66
C ASN A 126 -0.96 21.12 -19.44
N LYS A 127 -0.44 20.24 -20.29
CA LYS A 127 -1.21 19.18 -20.95
C LYS A 127 -1.48 17.99 -20.04
N ILE A 128 -0.66 17.80 -19.01
CA ILE A 128 -0.71 16.68 -18.07
C ILE A 128 -1.08 17.18 -16.68
N THR A 129 -0.48 18.29 -16.25
CA THR A 129 -0.67 18.88 -14.92
C THR A 129 -1.53 20.15 -15.01
N PRO A 130 -2.53 20.32 -14.15
CA PRO A 130 -3.35 21.54 -14.17
C PRO A 130 -2.51 22.80 -13.96
N PRO A 131 -2.71 23.85 -14.77
CA PRO A 131 -2.00 25.11 -14.62
C PRO A 131 -2.36 25.80 -13.30
N LYS A 132 -1.43 26.61 -12.77
CA LYS A 132 -1.65 27.38 -11.55
C LYS A 132 -2.81 28.37 -11.73
N ARG A 133 -3.63 28.57 -10.68
CA ARG A 133 -4.81 29.45 -10.70
C ARG A 133 -4.52 30.85 -11.23
N ASN A 134 -3.36 31.41 -10.90
CA ASN A 134 -2.95 32.74 -11.40
C ASN A 134 -2.68 32.73 -12.91
N GLN A 135 -2.19 31.64 -13.48
CA GLN A 135 -1.94 31.49 -14.91
C GLN A 135 -3.25 31.42 -15.70
N MET A 136 -4.26 30.68 -15.18
CA MET A 136 -5.59 30.60 -15.81
C MET A 136 -6.27 31.94 -15.94
N LYS A 137 -5.99 32.90 -15.04
CA LYS A 137 -6.58 34.25 -15.11
C LYS A 137 -5.86 35.17 -16.07
N LYS A 138 -4.64 34.86 -16.48
CA LYS A 138 -3.79 35.75 -17.30
C LYS A 138 -3.50 35.19 -18.71
N SER A 139 -3.65 33.90 -18.91
CA SER A 139 -3.35 33.21 -20.16
C SER A 139 -4.56 32.41 -20.63
N MET A 140 -5.00 32.69 -21.83
CA MET A 140 -6.06 31.93 -22.51
C MET A 140 -5.66 30.48 -22.72
N GLU A 141 -4.40 30.22 -23.08
CA GLU A 141 -3.88 28.88 -23.27
C GLU A 141 -3.96 28.07 -21.98
N ALA A 142 -3.56 28.62 -20.84
CA ALA A 142 -3.66 27.96 -19.55
C ALA A 142 -5.11 27.65 -19.18
N LEU A 143 -6.04 28.54 -19.48
CA LEU A 143 -7.48 28.31 -19.27
C LEU A 143 -7.99 27.15 -20.14
N ILE A 144 -7.61 27.10 -21.43
CA ILE A 144 -7.98 26.02 -22.34
C ILE A 144 -7.41 24.67 -21.87
N HIS A 145 -6.15 24.63 -21.46
CA HIS A 145 -5.54 23.40 -20.94
C HIS A 145 -6.23 22.92 -19.66
N HIS A 146 -6.53 23.83 -18.74
CA HIS A 146 -7.30 23.50 -17.55
C HIS A 146 -8.66 22.90 -17.92
N PHE A 147 -9.42 23.59 -18.80
CA PHE A 147 -10.73 23.11 -19.22
C PHE A 147 -10.66 21.72 -19.87
N LYS A 148 -9.71 21.50 -20.79
CA LYS A 148 -9.53 20.22 -21.46
C LYS A 148 -9.13 19.08 -20.50
N LEU A 149 -8.24 19.34 -19.55
CA LEU A 149 -7.84 18.33 -18.57
C LEU A 149 -9.01 17.85 -17.71
N PHE A 150 -9.91 18.74 -17.30
CA PHE A 150 -11.03 18.38 -16.44
C PHE A 150 -12.26 17.85 -17.20
N THR A 151 -12.41 18.17 -18.49
CA THR A 151 -13.53 17.69 -19.30
C THR A 151 -13.20 16.45 -20.12
N GLU A 152 -12.03 16.41 -20.75
CA GLU A 152 -11.62 15.36 -21.68
C GLU A 152 -10.52 14.46 -21.09
N GLY A 153 -9.63 15.01 -20.27
CA GLY A 153 -8.42 14.34 -19.80
C GLY A 153 -7.29 14.37 -20.84
N TYR A 154 -6.19 13.69 -20.53
CA TYR A 154 -5.06 13.52 -21.45
C TYR A 154 -5.11 12.14 -22.12
N ARG A 155 -4.59 12.04 -23.33
CA ARG A 155 -4.53 10.79 -24.07
C ARG A 155 -3.33 9.95 -23.62
N VAL A 156 -3.56 8.66 -23.44
CA VAL A 156 -2.52 7.70 -23.08
C VAL A 156 -2.17 6.87 -24.31
N PRO A 157 -0.89 6.63 -24.63
CA PRO A 157 -0.50 5.77 -25.76
C PRO A 157 -1.16 4.38 -25.68
N GLU A 158 -1.42 3.80 -26.83
CA GLU A 158 -1.94 2.42 -26.92
C GLU A 158 -1.00 1.44 -26.23
N GLY A 159 -1.55 0.53 -25.42
CA GLY A 159 -0.75 -0.47 -24.75
C GLY A 159 -1.48 -1.15 -23.60
N LYS A 160 -0.75 -2.08 -22.99
CA LYS A 160 -1.21 -2.83 -21.81
C LYS A 160 -0.18 -2.67 -20.71
N THR A 161 -0.64 -2.44 -19.50
CA THR A 161 0.24 -2.37 -18.33
C THR A 161 -0.42 -3.05 -17.15
N TYR A 162 0.39 -3.71 -16.32
CA TYR A 162 0.01 -4.17 -15.01
C TYR A 162 0.97 -3.58 -13.99
N ALA A 163 0.43 -2.95 -12.97
CA ALA A 163 1.20 -2.47 -11.83
C ALA A 163 0.55 -2.98 -10.54
N ALA A 164 1.38 -3.44 -9.64
CA ALA A 164 0.96 -3.92 -8.33
C ALA A 164 1.78 -3.25 -7.22
N VAL A 165 1.13 -3.03 -6.09
CA VAL A 165 1.74 -2.49 -4.87
C VAL A 165 1.38 -3.37 -3.68
N GLU A 166 2.22 -3.39 -2.68
CA GLU A 166 1.90 -4.04 -1.41
C GLU A 166 0.99 -3.13 -0.59
N ALA A 167 -0.28 -3.46 -0.54
CA ALA A 167 -1.27 -2.79 0.30
C ALA A 167 -1.35 -3.48 1.68
N PRO A 168 -1.97 -2.87 2.71
CA PRO A 168 -2.07 -3.46 4.06
C PRO A 168 -2.72 -4.85 4.10
N LYS A 169 -3.55 -5.18 3.11
CA LYS A 169 -4.18 -6.51 2.96
C LYS A 169 -3.37 -7.47 2.11
N GLY A 170 -2.38 -6.98 1.37
CA GLY A 170 -1.57 -7.72 0.43
C GLY A 170 -1.49 -7.06 -0.94
N GLU A 171 -1.21 -7.82 -1.98
CA GLU A 171 -1.02 -7.33 -3.34
C GLU A 171 -2.29 -6.66 -3.89
N PHE A 172 -2.22 -5.36 -4.12
CA PHE A 172 -3.21 -4.61 -4.86
C PHE A 172 -2.68 -4.32 -6.26
N GLY A 173 -3.33 -4.86 -7.28
CA GLY A 173 -2.89 -4.75 -8.66
C GLY A 173 -3.94 -4.11 -9.56
N VAL A 174 -3.47 -3.33 -10.53
CA VAL A 174 -4.30 -2.71 -11.57
C VAL A 174 -3.77 -3.08 -12.94
N PHE A 175 -4.61 -3.71 -13.74
CA PHE A 175 -4.34 -3.99 -15.14
C PHE A 175 -5.13 -3.03 -16.02
N LEU A 176 -4.43 -2.27 -16.85
CA LEU A 176 -5.00 -1.29 -17.76
C LEU A 176 -4.70 -1.64 -19.21
N VAL A 177 -5.69 -1.41 -20.07
CA VAL A 177 -5.56 -1.45 -21.52
C VAL A 177 -5.96 -0.08 -22.07
N SER A 178 -5.07 0.57 -22.79
CA SER A 178 -5.31 1.83 -23.49
C SER A 178 -5.47 1.59 -24.99
N ASP A 179 -6.42 2.27 -25.60
CA ASP A 179 -6.66 2.33 -27.05
C ASP A 179 -6.25 3.67 -27.67
N GLY A 180 -5.43 4.47 -26.95
CA GLY A 180 -5.02 5.81 -27.37
C GLY A 180 -5.99 6.92 -26.99
N SER A 181 -7.12 6.61 -26.34
CA SER A 181 -8.08 7.61 -25.84
C SER A 181 -7.71 8.12 -24.45
N SER A 182 -8.49 9.05 -23.93
CA SER A 182 -8.35 9.58 -22.57
C SER A 182 -9.01 8.69 -21.50
N LYS A 183 -9.69 7.63 -21.91
CA LYS A 183 -10.33 6.67 -21.02
C LYS A 183 -9.75 5.29 -21.28
N PRO A 184 -9.50 4.48 -20.24
CA PRO A 184 -9.01 3.13 -20.46
C PRO A 184 -10.08 2.27 -21.17
N TYR A 185 -9.67 1.55 -22.23
CA TYR A 185 -10.52 0.57 -22.91
C TYR A 185 -10.94 -0.54 -21.92
N ARG A 186 -10.02 -0.99 -21.07
CA ARG A 186 -10.29 -1.94 -20.02
C ARG A 186 -9.47 -1.64 -18.77
N CYS A 187 -10.13 -1.73 -17.62
CA CYS A 187 -9.49 -1.67 -16.31
C CYS A 187 -9.92 -2.89 -15.50
N LYS A 188 -8.96 -3.67 -14.99
CA LYS A 188 -9.20 -4.76 -14.05
C LYS A 188 -8.42 -4.50 -12.79
N ILE A 189 -9.11 -4.47 -11.65
CA ILE A 189 -8.51 -4.29 -10.33
C ILE A 189 -8.45 -5.64 -9.63
N ARG A 190 -7.25 -6.03 -9.19
CA ARG A 190 -7.03 -7.15 -8.29
C ARG A 190 -7.00 -6.60 -6.87
N ALA A 191 -8.07 -6.81 -6.12
CA ALA A 191 -8.14 -6.47 -4.72
C ALA A 191 -7.80 -7.70 -3.86
N PRO A 192 -6.81 -7.65 -2.96
CA PRO A 192 -6.41 -8.81 -2.17
C PRO A 192 -7.52 -9.31 -1.25
N GLY A 193 -8.35 -8.41 -0.73
CA GLY A 193 -9.47 -8.77 0.13
C GLY A 193 -10.53 -9.65 -0.54
N PHE A 194 -10.64 -9.61 -1.88
CA PHE A 194 -11.60 -10.44 -2.61
C PHE A 194 -11.21 -11.92 -2.56
N ALA A 195 -9.93 -12.24 -2.77
CA ALA A 195 -9.40 -13.59 -2.64
C ALA A 195 -9.50 -14.10 -1.18
N HIS A 196 -9.17 -13.23 -0.21
CA HIS A 196 -9.27 -13.58 1.21
C HIS A 196 -10.71 -13.84 1.68
N LEU A 197 -11.70 -13.14 1.11
CA LEU A 197 -13.09 -13.37 1.43
C LEU A 197 -13.58 -14.72 0.88
N GLN A 198 -13.09 -15.12 -0.28
CA GLN A 198 -13.46 -16.40 -0.91
C GLN A 198 -13.01 -17.61 -0.09
N ILE A 199 -11.87 -17.52 0.61
CA ILE A 199 -11.35 -18.61 1.43
C ILE A 199 -12.05 -18.72 2.81
N LEU A 200 -12.93 -17.78 3.15
CA LEU A 200 -13.58 -17.72 4.46
C LEU A 200 -14.34 -19.00 4.81
N ASP A 201 -14.97 -19.63 3.83
CA ASP A 201 -15.69 -20.90 4.01
C ASP A 201 -14.80 -22.06 4.47
N GLN A 202 -13.50 -22.01 4.15
CA GLN A 202 -12.52 -23.00 4.60
C GLN A 202 -11.89 -22.67 5.96
N LEU A 203 -11.97 -21.40 6.38
CA LEU A 203 -11.41 -20.93 7.63
C LEU A 203 -12.41 -21.05 8.80
N SER A 204 -13.68 -21.28 8.52
CA SER A 204 -14.74 -21.47 9.50
C SER A 204 -14.92 -22.95 9.86
#